data_f2b5a1c65b4300382eddf4c0192297b5
#
_entry.id   f2b5a1c65b4300382eddf4c0192297b5
#
_cell.length_a   1.000
_cell.length_b   1.000
_cell.length_c   1.000
_cell.angle_alpha   90.00
_cell.angle_beta   90.00
_cell.angle_gamma   90.00
#
_symmetry.space_group_name_H-M   'P 1'
#
loop_
_entity.id
_entity.type
_entity.pdbx_description
1 polymer ?
#
loop_
_entity_poly.entity_id
_entity_poly.type
_entity_poly.pdbx_seq_one_letter_code
_entity_poly.pdbx_strand_id
1 'polypeptide(L)'
;MLRVKLLEEGAKLPVVAHPGEDLGYDVFALEAVVLDPHKTVRVRTGVSVEARHPETGVALGLLVRDRSSIASRGVATTAGVIDAGYRGEVQIVMTNLGTEPIELKAGEKIAQMIPVPVLTGIVEAAEQLEDSARLAKGFGSSGR
;
A
#
# COMPACT_ATOMS: atom_id res chain seq x y z
N MET A 1 -13.42 -3.29 8.40
CA MET A 1 -12.81 -4.38 9.21
C MET A 1 -11.70 -5.05 8.41
N LEU A 2 -10.55 -5.31 9.03
CA LEU A 2 -9.44 -6.06 8.43
C LEU A 2 -9.32 -7.43 9.13
N ARG A 3 -9.45 -8.51 8.36
CA ARG A 3 -9.19 -9.88 8.83
C ARG A 3 -7.77 -10.25 8.40
N VAL A 4 -7.01 -10.86 9.27
CA VAL A 4 -5.59 -11.16 9.05
C VAL A 4 -5.32 -12.61 9.38
N LYS A 5 -4.57 -13.27 8.50
CA LYS A 5 -3.96 -14.58 8.75
C LYS A 5 -2.46 -14.40 8.91
N LEU A 6 -1.91 -14.79 10.05
CA LEU A 6 -0.47 -14.91 10.23
C LEU A 6 0.01 -16.17 9.51
N LEU A 7 1.02 -16.03 8.68
CA LEU A 7 1.54 -17.11 7.82
C LEU A 7 2.77 -17.77 8.43
N GLU A 8 3.49 -17.05 9.27
CA GLU A 8 4.75 -17.50 9.87
C GLU A 8 4.89 -17.00 11.32
N GLU A 9 5.73 -17.70 12.08
CA GLU A 9 6.18 -17.26 13.40
C GLU A 9 6.92 -15.92 13.29
N GLY A 10 6.69 -15.02 14.24
CA GLY A 10 7.25 -13.66 14.21
C GLY A 10 6.45 -12.63 13.42
N ALA A 11 5.49 -13.05 12.57
CA ALA A 11 4.58 -12.14 11.90
C ALA A 11 3.70 -11.38 12.91
N LYS A 12 3.48 -10.08 12.66
CA LYS A 12 2.68 -9.22 13.53
C LYS A 12 1.38 -8.79 12.84
N LEU A 13 0.32 -8.73 13.61
CA LEU A 13 -0.94 -8.15 13.14
C LEU A 13 -0.73 -6.68 12.77
N PRO A 14 -1.23 -6.24 11.59
CA PRO A 14 -1.30 -4.81 11.29
C PRO A 14 -2.05 -4.05 12.37
N VAL A 15 -1.64 -2.82 12.65
CA VAL A 15 -2.22 -2.00 13.70
C VAL A 15 -2.69 -0.65 13.19
N VAL A 16 -3.71 -0.10 13.82
CA VAL A 16 -4.15 1.28 13.69
C VAL A 16 -4.09 1.90 15.09
N ALA A 17 -3.43 3.05 15.23
CA ALA A 17 -3.23 3.67 16.53
C ALA A 17 -4.51 4.37 17.02
N HIS A 18 -5.22 5.06 16.11
CA HIS A 18 -6.45 5.80 16.41
C HIS A 18 -7.56 5.34 15.47
N PRO A 19 -8.32 4.26 15.84
CA PRO A 19 -9.43 3.78 15.02
C PRO A 19 -10.48 4.87 14.77
N GLY A 20 -10.85 5.09 13.51
CA GLY A 20 -11.77 6.13 13.09
C GLY A 20 -11.10 7.47 12.75
N GLU A 21 -9.82 7.65 13.04
CA GLU A 21 -9.04 8.86 12.74
C GLU A 21 -7.90 8.54 11.75
N ASP A 22 -7.14 7.46 11.99
CA ASP A 22 -6.04 7.03 11.11
C ASP A 22 -6.61 6.39 9.82
N LEU A 23 -6.03 6.74 8.67
CA LEU A 23 -6.47 6.22 7.37
C LEU A 23 -5.99 4.79 7.11
N GLY A 24 -4.87 4.37 7.69
CA GLY A 24 -4.20 3.14 7.32
C GLY A 24 -3.84 2.23 8.48
N TYR A 25 -3.66 0.96 8.16
CA TYR A 25 -3.13 -0.06 9.05
C TYR A 25 -1.62 -0.14 8.85
N ASP A 26 -0.83 0.15 9.89
CA ASP A 26 0.62 -0.05 9.86
C ASP A 26 0.96 -1.53 9.71
N VAL A 27 1.91 -1.84 8.82
CA VAL A 27 2.45 -3.19 8.62
C VAL A 27 3.92 -3.26 9.01
N PHE A 28 4.35 -4.44 9.39
CA PHE A 28 5.66 -4.68 9.99
C PHE A 28 6.54 -5.55 9.07
N ALA A 29 7.84 -5.28 9.08
CA ALA A 29 8.81 -6.21 8.49
C ALA A 29 8.84 -7.52 9.30
N LEU A 30 8.76 -8.67 8.63
CA LEU A 30 8.86 -9.99 9.25
C LEU A 30 10.27 -10.22 9.79
N GLU A 31 11.26 -9.82 9.04
CA GLU A 31 12.68 -10.02 9.30
C GLU A 31 13.49 -8.74 9.06
N ALA A 32 14.72 -8.70 9.55
CA ALA A 32 15.62 -7.59 9.27
C ALA A 32 16.05 -7.62 7.80
N VAL A 33 16.05 -6.45 7.17
CA VAL A 33 16.40 -6.29 5.74
C VAL A 33 17.32 -5.09 5.58
N VAL A 34 18.39 -5.22 4.80
CA VAL A 34 19.23 -4.12 4.38
C VAL A 34 18.80 -3.67 2.97
N LEU A 35 18.49 -2.40 2.86
CA LEU A 35 18.20 -1.74 1.58
C LEU A 35 19.48 -1.04 1.11
N ASP A 36 20.22 -1.67 0.23
CA ASP A 36 21.40 -1.04 -0.39
C ASP A 36 21.00 0.19 -1.23
N PRO A 37 21.92 1.14 -1.43
CA PRO A 37 21.67 2.34 -2.26
C PRO A 37 21.13 1.98 -3.64
N HIS A 38 20.05 2.64 -4.05
CA HIS A 38 19.39 2.47 -5.35
C HIS A 38 18.89 1.06 -5.66
N LYS A 39 18.74 0.19 -4.64
CA LYS A 39 18.18 -1.15 -4.80
C LYS A 39 16.73 -1.19 -4.36
N THR A 40 15.97 -2.04 -5.07
CA THR A 40 14.57 -2.37 -4.74
C THR A 40 14.51 -3.77 -4.17
N VAL A 41 13.83 -3.91 -3.04
CA VAL A 41 13.66 -5.18 -2.31
C VAL A 41 12.19 -5.41 -2.00
N ARG A 42 11.74 -6.66 -2.04
CA ARG A 42 10.44 -7.07 -1.52
C ARG A 42 10.61 -7.45 -0.05
N VAL A 43 10.07 -6.62 0.84
CA VAL A 43 10.11 -6.87 2.29
C VAL A 43 8.89 -7.68 2.68
N ARG A 44 9.12 -8.83 3.29
CA ARG A 44 8.07 -9.74 3.76
C ARG A 44 7.40 -9.19 5.02
N THR A 45 6.11 -9.47 5.17
CA THR A 45 5.34 -9.11 6.38
C THR A 45 4.83 -10.34 7.13
N GLY A 46 4.81 -11.50 6.49
CA GLY A 46 4.27 -12.74 7.05
C GLY A 46 2.76 -12.74 7.25
N VAL A 47 2.02 -11.80 6.62
CA VAL A 47 0.56 -11.73 6.76
C VAL A 47 -0.16 -11.84 5.43
N SER A 48 -1.33 -12.47 5.46
CA SER A 48 -2.35 -12.42 4.41
C SER A 48 -3.59 -11.71 4.95
N VAL A 49 -4.26 -10.91 4.13
CA VAL A 49 -5.32 -10.01 4.59
C VAL A 49 -6.59 -10.10 3.75
N GLU A 50 -7.72 -9.77 4.39
CA GLU A 50 -9.01 -9.54 3.77
C GLU A 50 -9.63 -8.27 4.38
N ALA A 51 -9.83 -7.25 3.55
CA ALA A 51 -10.47 -6.01 3.98
C ALA A 51 -11.95 -5.98 3.57
N ARG A 52 -12.84 -5.56 4.48
CA ARG A 52 -14.27 -5.39 4.24
C ARG A 52 -14.78 -4.11 4.87
N HIS A 53 -15.74 -3.48 4.19
CA HIS A 53 -16.47 -2.35 4.76
C HIS A 53 -17.16 -2.79 6.05
N PRO A 54 -17.03 -2.04 7.17
CA PRO A 54 -17.51 -2.49 8.47
C PRO A 54 -19.04 -2.69 8.54
N GLU A 55 -19.80 -1.88 7.84
CA GLU A 55 -21.27 -1.91 7.87
C GLU A 55 -21.86 -2.79 6.76
N THR A 56 -21.37 -2.65 5.53
CA THR A 56 -21.97 -3.34 4.37
C THR A 56 -21.36 -4.71 4.10
N GLY A 57 -20.20 -5.02 4.67
CA GLY A 57 -19.47 -6.26 4.39
C GLY A 57 -18.84 -6.33 3.00
N VAL A 58 -19.00 -5.29 2.16
CA VAL A 58 -18.43 -5.25 0.81
C VAL A 58 -16.91 -5.33 0.87
N ALA A 59 -16.33 -6.12 -0.02
CA ALA A 59 -14.87 -6.27 -0.11
C ALA A 59 -14.19 -4.96 -0.53
N LEU A 60 -13.06 -4.67 0.10
CA LEU A 60 -12.25 -3.48 -0.16
C LEU A 60 -10.88 -3.92 -0.69
N GLY A 61 -10.35 -3.14 -1.63
CA GLY A 61 -8.93 -3.18 -1.97
C GLY A 61 -8.09 -2.45 -0.92
N LEU A 62 -6.77 -2.59 -1.00
CA LEU A 62 -5.86 -1.88 -0.13
C LEU A 62 -4.79 -1.17 -0.98
N LEU A 63 -4.49 0.08 -0.64
CA LEU A 63 -3.35 0.82 -1.18
C LEU A 63 -2.25 0.86 -0.14
N VAL A 64 -1.09 0.32 -0.47
CA VAL A 64 0.12 0.47 0.35
C VAL A 64 0.72 1.84 0.11
N ARG A 65 0.99 2.56 1.19
CA ARG A 65 1.60 3.90 1.17
C ARG A 65 2.78 3.96 2.14
N ASP A 66 3.67 4.88 1.86
CA ASP A 66 4.80 5.17 2.72
C ASP A 66 4.34 5.61 4.11
N ARG A 67 5.13 5.28 5.12
CA ARG A 67 5.09 5.97 6.40
C ARG A 67 6.07 7.14 6.37
N SER A 68 5.67 8.28 6.92
CA SER A 68 6.53 9.50 6.92
C SER A 68 7.91 9.26 7.53
N SER A 69 8.00 8.47 8.59
CA SER A 69 9.28 8.11 9.25
C SER A 69 10.21 7.27 8.37
N ILE A 70 9.67 6.47 7.46
CA ILE A 70 10.44 5.66 6.49
C ILE A 70 10.77 6.50 5.26
N ALA A 71 9.80 7.26 4.74
CA ALA A 71 10.00 8.15 3.60
C ALA A 71 11.07 9.23 3.87
N SER A 72 11.12 9.78 5.10
CA SER A 72 12.14 10.76 5.50
C SER A 72 13.57 10.19 5.55
N ARG A 73 13.71 8.85 5.58
CA ARG A 73 15.01 8.17 5.44
C ARG A 73 15.42 7.95 3.98
N GLY A 74 14.63 8.44 3.02
CA GLY A 74 14.90 8.26 1.59
C GLY A 74 14.41 6.92 1.03
N VAL A 75 13.46 6.25 1.68
CA VAL A 75 12.88 5.00 1.19
C VAL A 75 11.49 5.25 0.61
N ALA A 76 11.26 4.81 -0.62
CA ALA A 76 9.97 4.85 -1.27
C ALA A 76 9.33 3.45 -1.34
N THR A 77 8.01 3.37 -1.23
CA THR A 77 7.24 2.15 -1.55
C THR A 77 6.68 2.21 -2.97
N THR A 78 6.66 1.08 -3.66
CA THR A 78 6.10 0.92 -5.01
C THR A 78 5.21 -0.32 -5.08
N ALA A 79 4.55 -0.56 -6.23
CA ALA A 79 3.67 -1.72 -6.43
C ALA A 79 2.61 -1.87 -5.31
N GLY A 80 2.03 -0.76 -4.88
CA GLY A 80 1.22 -0.64 -3.67
C GLY A 80 -0.26 -1.01 -3.83
N VAL A 81 -0.70 -1.68 -4.89
CA VAL A 81 -2.09 -2.08 -5.08
C VAL A 81 -2.27 -3.53 -4.62
N ILE A 82 -3.16 -3.74 -3.66
CA ILE A 82 -3.59 -5.07 -3.21
C ILE A 82 -5.07 -5.21 -3.54
N ASP A 83 -5.38 -6.06 -4.51
CA ASP A 83 -6.74 -6.33 -4.93
C ASP A 83 -7.57 -6.95 -3.82
N ALA A 84 -8.87 -6.64 -3.78
CA ALA A 84 -9.78 -7.18 -2.77
C ALA A 84 -9.86 -8.72 -2.72
N GLY A 85 -9.56 -9.38 -3.86
CA GLY A 85 -9.50 -10.83 -3.98
C GLY A 85 -8.14 -11.46 -3.67
N TYR A 86 -7.08 -10.67 -3.46
CA TYR A 86 -5.76 -11.22 -3.16
C TYR A 86 -5.71 -11.89 -1.79
N ARG A 87 -5.12 -13.09 -1.73
CA ARG A 87 -5.00 -13.89 -0.49
C ARG A 87 -3.57 -14.40 -0.25
N GLY A 88 -2.60 -13.95 -1.05
CA GLY A 88 -1.20 -14.24 -0.81
C GLY A 88 -0.60 -13.39 0.32
N GLU A 89 0.67 -13.62 0.61
CA GLU A 89 1.42 -12.80 1.56
C GLU A 89 1.51 -11.35 1.06
N VAL A 90 1.19 -10.41 1.93
CA VAL A 90 1.46 -8.98 1.67
C VAL A 90 2.97 -8.76 1.74
N GLN A 91 3.56 -8.34 0.64
CA GLN A 91 4.97 -7.95 0.58
C GLN A 91 5.07 -6.48 0.18
N ILE A 92 5.95 -5.75 0.84
CA ILE A 92 6.15 -4.33 0.57
C ILE A 92 7.37 -4.16 -0.33
N VAL A 93 7.15 -3.63 -1.53
CA VAL A 93 8.23 -3.33 -2.47
C VAL A 93 8.81 -1.97 -2.11
N MET A 94 10.06 -1.95 -1.66
CA MET A 94 10.73 -0.75 -1.14
C MET A 94 12.01 -0.47 -1.91
N THR A 95 12.26 0.80 -2.18
CA THR A 95 13.47 1.27 -2.88
C THR A 95 14.20 2.29 -2.02
N ASN A 96 15.49 2.08 -1.78
CA ASN A 96 16.35 3.08 -1.18
C ASN A 96 16.78 4.09 -2.27
N LEU A 97 16.33 5.33 -2.13
CA LEU A 97 16.66 6.44 -3.04
C LEU A 97 17.92 7.21 -2.60
N GLY A 98 18.47 6.88 -1.42
CA GLY A 98 19.65 7.50 -0.85
C GLY A 98 20.96 6.86 -1.33
N THR A 99 22.07 7.37 -0.81
CA THR A 99 23.44 6.93 -1.14
C THR A 99 24.05 5.98 -0.11
N GLU A 100 23.39 5.81 1.05
CA GLU A 100 23.85 4.96 2.14
C GLU A 100 22.90 3.78 2.33
N PRO A 101 23.40 2.61 2.78
CA PRO A 101 22.53 1.47 3.13
C PRO A 101 21.58 1.83 4.27
N ILE A 102 20.34 1.33 4.20
CA ILE A 102 19.32 1.54 5.23
C ILE A 102 18.91 0.19 5.79
N GLU A 103 19.10 -0.01 7.08
CA GLU A 103 18.64 -1.20 7.79
C GLU A 103 17.18 -0.99 8.27
N LEU A 104 16.32 -1.96 7.95
CA LEU A 104 14.99 -2.15 8.53
C LEU A 104 15.07 -3.31 9.52
N LYS A 105 14.59 -3.12 10.73
CA LYS A 105 14.62 -4.16 11.77
C LYS A 105 13.42 -5.10 11.67
N ALA A 106 13.58 -6.34 12.11
CA ALA A 106 12.44 -7.23 12.30
C ALA A 106 11.40 -6.58 13.24
N GLY A 107 10.13 -6.60 12.83
CA GLY A 107 9.05 -5.98 13.58
C GLY A 107 9.03 -4.46 13.56
N GLU A 108 9.80 -3.80 12.68
CA GLU A 108 9.70 -2.37 12.40
C GLU A 108 8.45 -2.08 11.56
N LYS A 109 7.76 -0.98 11.83
CA LYS A 109 6.64 -0.49 11.02
C LYS A 109 7.19 0.12 9.73
N ILE A 110 6.94 -0.51 8.58
CA ILE A 110 7.58 -0.15 7.30
C ILE A 110 6.67 0.57 6.30
N ALA A 111 5.38 0.34 6.36
CA ALA A 111 4.39 0.93 5.46
C ALA A 111 3.02 0.95 6.13
N GLN A 112 2.03 1.52 5.45
CA GLN A 112 0.63 1.49 5.85
C GLN A 112 -0.27 1.03 4.71
N MET A 113 -1.33 0.28 5.02
CA MET A 113 -2.36 -0.18 4.09
C MET A 113 -3.63 0.64 4.29
N ILE A 114 -4.07 1.35 3.25
CA ILE A 114 -5.28 2.19 3.26
C ILE A 114 -6.39 1.46 2.54
N PRO A 115 -7.54 1.15 3.20
CA PRO A 115 -8.68 0.52 2.56
C PRO A 115 -9.32 1.46 1.54
N VAL A 116 -9.66 0.91 0.36
CA VAL A 116 -10.33 1.65 -0.70
C VAL A 116 -11.47 0.83 -1.31
N PRO A 117 -12.57 1.46 -1.75
CA PRO A 117 -13.64 0.75 -2.43
C PRO A 117 -13.17 0.24 -3.80
N VAL A 118 -13.73 -0.90 -4.22
CA VAL A 118 -13.54 -1.46 -5.57
C VAL A 118 -14.69 -0.98 -6.44
N LEU A 119 -14.39 -0.11 -7.41
CA LEU A 119 -15.38 0.50 -8.31
C LEU A 119 -15.15 0.10 -9.77
N THR A 120 -14.30 -0.89 -10.04
CA THR A 120 -14.05 -1.40 -11.39
C THR A 120 -15.28 -2.15 -11.90
N GLY A 121 -15.59 -1.95 -13.19
CA GLY A 121 -16.70 -2.56 -13.89
C GLY A 121 -16.28 -3.09 -15.25
N ILE A 122 -17.25 -3.32 -16.12
CA ILE A 122 -17.04 -3.73 -17.51
C ILE A 122 -16.42 -2.57 -18.28
N VAL A 123 -15.46 -2.89 -19.14
CA VAL A 123 -14.87 -1.91 -20.08
C VAL A 123 -15.56 -2.06 -21.43
N GLU A 124 -16.07 -0.95 -21.94
CA GLU A 124 -16.73 -0.88 -23.24
C GLU A 124 -15.93 0.03 -24.20
N ALA A 125 -15.83 -0.37 -25.46
CA ALA A 125 -15.29 0.50 -26.49
C ALA A 125 -16.35 1.52 -26.90
N ALA A 126 -16.00 2.81 -26.87
CA ALA A 126 -16.87 3.89 -27.30
C ALA A 126 -16.24 4.61 -28.50
N GLU A 127 -17.05 4.93 -29.51
CA GLU A 127 -16.61 5.74 -30.65
C GLU A 127 -16.38 7.20 -30.28
N GLN A 128 -17.15 7.69 -29.28
CA GLN A 128 -17.04 9.04 -28.74
C GLN A 128 -17.24 9.03 -27.23
N LEU A 129 -16.53 9.89 -26.54
CA LEU A 129 -16.73 10.17 -25.11
C LEU A 129 -17.50 11.47 -24.95
N GLU A 130 -18.26 11.58 -23.86
CA GLU A 130 -18.96 12.80 -23.51
C GLU A 130 -17.98 13.96 -23.30
N ASP A 131 -18.38 15.17 -23.72
CA ASP A 131 -17.59 16.37 -23.52
C ASP A 131 -17.41 16.68 -22.04
N SER A 132 -16.22 17.17 -21.69
CA SER A 132 -15.93 17.66 -20.33
C SER A 132 -15.32 19.06 -20.40
N ALA A 133 -15.48 19.84 -19.34
CA ALA A 133 -14.91 21.18 -19.25
C ALA A 133 -13.36 21.21 -19.41
N ARG A 134 -12.69 20.09 -19.12
CA ARG A 134 -11.25 19.96 -19.26
C ARG A 134 -10.82 19.56 -20.67
N LEU A 135 -11.67 18.89 -21.45
CA LEU A 135 -11.37 18.29 -22.75
C LEU A 135 -10.05 17.48 -22.72
N ALA A 136 -9.22 17.60 -23.75
CA ALA A 136 -7.93 16.92 -23.86
C ALA A 136 -6.77 17.64 -23.13
N LYS A 137 -7.04 18.68 -22.36
CA LYS A 137 -6.00 19.46 -21.66
C LYS A 137 -5.42 18.66 -20.49
N GLY A 138 -4.12 18.40 -20.54
CA GLY A 138 -3.35 17.67 -19.52
C GLY A 138 -1.97 18.27 -19.30
N PHE A 139 -1.14 17.64 -18.48
CA PHE A 139 0.28 17.96 -18.27
C PHE A 139 0.60 19.44 -18.01
N GLY A 140 -0.11 20.06 -17.04
CA GLY A 140 0.14 21.45 -16.63
C GLY A 140 -0.74 22.48 -17.29
N SER A 141 -1.78 22.07 -18.03
CA SER A 141 -2.75 22.98 -18.66
C SER A 141 -3.63 23.77 -17.68
N SER A 142 -3.60 23.44 -16.39
CA SER A 142 -4.36 24.11 -15.31
C SER A 142 -3.66 25.33 -14.69
N GLY A 143 -2.58 25.81 -15.35
CA GLY A 143 -1.85 27.00 -14.93
C GLY A 143 -0.83 26.75 -13.79
N ARG A 144 0.21 27.55 -13.80
CA ARG A 144 1.10 27.73 -12.64
C ARG A 144 0.56 28.84 -11.76
#